data_3e2a497bcb78fa1a43725b1c412e8fcb
#
_entry.id   3e2a497bcb78fa1a43725b1c412e8fcb
#
_cell.length_a   1.000
_cell.length_b   1.000
_cell.length_c   1.000
_cell.angle_alpha   90.00
_cell.angle_beta   90.00
_cell.angle_gamma   90.00
#
_symmetry.space_group_name_H-M   'P 1'
#
loop_
_entity.id
_entity.type
_entity.pdbx_description
1 polymer ?
#
loop_
_entity_poly.entity_id
_entity_poly.type
_entity_poly.pdbx_seq_one_letter_code
_entity_poly.pdbx_strand_id
1 'polypeptide(L)'
;MNSINQIEVIYHNRLVGRLALTKDNLCAFEYSAEWQNSGFSISPFELPLRSGVFIAKSRPFDGGFGVFDDCLPDGWGLLILDRYLQQNGINPRTLSLLDRLALVGSTGRGALEFRPDKSVTSEQDYSDFEELALEAERILSSEDYAGKGIDEFQYRGGSPGGARPKIFTRHENKEWLVKFRAKHDPKNIGALEYEYSLLAKKC
;
A
#
# COMPACT_ATOMS: atom_id res chain seq x y z
N MET A 1 1.56 -8.70 -18.01
CA MET A 1 0.33 -8.59 -17.17
C MET A 1 -0.75 -7.97 -18.03
N ASN A 2 -1.98 -8.52 -18.11
CA ASN A 2 -3.05 -7.86 -18.85
C ASN A 2 -3.43 -6.60 -18.10
N SER A 3 -3.50 -5.45 -18.80
CA SER A 3 -3.88 -4.16 -18.24
C SER A 3 -5.29 -4.22 -17.64
N ILE A 4 -5.45 -3.70 -16.44
CA ILE A 4 -6.74 -3.62 -15.76
C ILE A 4 -7.42 -2.32 -16.17
N ASN A 5 -8.60 -2.44 -16.76
CA ASN A 5 -9.36 -1.28 -17.24
C ASN A 5 -10.38 -0.77 -16.21
N GLN A 6 -10.74 -1.61 -15.24
CA GLN A 6 -11.70 -1.30 -14.19
C GLN A 6 -11.42 -2.14 -12.95
N ILE A 7 -11.59 -1.53 -11.77
CA ILE A 7 -11.54 -2.22 -10.48
C ILE A 7 -12.78 -1.88 -9.64
N GLU A 8 -13.14 -2.78 -8.75
CA GLU A 8 -14.15 -2.54 -7.72
C GLU A 8 -13.46 -2.04 -6.45
N VAL A 9 -14.07 -1.04 -5.84
CA VAL A 9 -13.67 -0.48 -4.54
C VAL A 9 -14.60 -1.04 -3.49
N ILE A 10 -14.05 -1.70 -2.49
CA ILE A 10 -14.76 -2.44 -1.45
C ILE A 10 -14.48 -1.81 -0.09
N TYR A 11 -15.48 -1.76 0.77
CA TYR A 11 -15.39 -1.37 2.17
C TYR A 11 -16.19 -2.36 3.03
N HIS A 12 -15.51 -3.08 3.93
CA HIS A 12 -16.14 -4.13 4.77
C HIS A 12 -17.04 -5.09 3.96
N ASN A 13 -16.48 -5.67 2.90
CA ASN A 13 -17.16 -6.58 1.97
C ASN A 13 -18.36 -5.97 1.20
N ARG A 14 -18.57 -4.65 1.25
CA ARG A 14 -19.61 -3.95 0.50
C ARG A 14 -19.01 -3.20 -0.67
N LEU A 15 -19.64 -3.30 -1.83
CA LEU A 15 -19.22 -2.55 -3.02
C LEU A 15 -19.49 -1.06 -2.82
N VAL A 16 -18.44 -0.27 -2.71
CA VAL A 16 -18.51 1.19 -2.66
C VAL A 16 -18.82 1.75 -4.06
N GLY A 17 -18.07 1.29 -5.06
CA GLY A 17 -18.18 1.76 -6.43
C GLY A 17 -17.14 1.13 -7.34
N ARG A 18 -17.02 1.70 -8.54
CA ARG A 18 -16.08 1.25 -9.56
C ARG A 18 -15.17 2.38 -10.01
N LEU A 19 -13.90 2.04 -10.18
CA LEU A 19 -12.87 2.93 -10.68
C LEU A 19 -12.37 2.40 -12.01
N ALA A 20 -12.35 3.25 -13.03
CA ALA A 20 -11.89 2.93 -14.38
C ALA A 20 -10.94 4.02 -14.90
N LEU A 21 -10.21 3.75 -15.99
CA LEU A 21 -9.41 4.76 -16.68
C LEU A 21 -10.16 5.29 -17.91
N THR A 22 -10.13 6.60 -18.08
CA THR A 22 -10.55 7.25 -19.33
C THR A 22 -9.49 7.05 -20.43
N LYS A 23 -9.81 7.46 -21.67
CA LYS A 23 -8.84 7.43 -22.79
C LYS A 23 -7.62 8.32 -22.53
N ASP A 24 -7.76 9.34 -21.70
CA ASP A 24 -6.69 10.27 -21.32
C ASP A 24 -5.94 9.83 -20.06
N ASN A 25 -6.09 8.56 -19.63
CA ASN A 25 -5.51 7.98 -18.43
C ASN A 25 -5.91 8.69 -17.11
N LEU A 26 -7.06 9.36 -17.09
CA LEU A 26 -7.63 9.91 -15.87
C LEU A 26 -8.53 8.87 -15.21
N CYS A 27 -8.52 8.81 -13.89
CA CYS A 27 -9.47 7.98 -13.16
C CYS A 27 -10.90 8.51 -13.27
N ALA A 28 -11.83 7.60 -13.51
CA ALA A 28 -13.26 7.83 -13.47
C ALA A 28 -13.86 6.93 -12.39
N PHE A 29 -14.54 7.52 -11.42
CA PHE A 29 -15.15 6.78 -10.31
C PHE A 29 -16.67 6.98 -10.29
N GLU A 30 -17.40 5.91 -10.01
CA GLU A 30 -18.84 5.95 -9.82
C GLU A 30 -19.22 5.11 -8.60
N TYR A 31 -20.01 5.69 -7.70
CA TYR A 31 -20.59 4.96 -6.57
C TYR A 31 -21.59 3.92 -7.04
N SER A 32 -21.64 2.75 -6.38
CA SER A 32 -22.71 1.79 -6.59
C SER A 32 -24.04 2.36 -6.10
N ALA A 33 -25.16 1.94 -6.72
CA ALA A 33 -26.48 2.38 -6.31
C ALA A 33 -26.79 1.99 -4.84
N GLU A 34 -26.34 0.81 -4.42
CA GLU A 34 -26.53 0.35 -3.04
C GLU A 34 -25.75 1.22 -2.06
N TRP A 35 -24.51 1.60 -2.39
CA TRP A 35 -23.71 2.46 -1.54
C TRP A 35 -24.28 3.88 -1.45
N GLN A 36 -24.81 4.43 -2.53
CA GLN A 36 -25.47 5.74 -2.53
C GLN A 36 -26.66 5.79 -1.55
N ASN A 37 -27.38 4.69 -1.39
CA ASN A 37 -28.57 4.63 -0.51
C ASN A 37 -28.21 4.47 0.97
N SER A 38 -27.08 3.88 1.32
CA SER A 38 -26.78 3.46 2.69
C SER A 38 -25.34 3.65 3.13
N GLY A 39 -24.50 4.27 2.27
CA GLY A 39 -23.10 4.52 2.54
C GLY A 39 -22.82 5.97 2.94
N PHE A 40 -21.57 6.35 2.75
CA PHE A 40 -21.04 7.69 3.02
C PHE A 40 -20.06 8.09 1.92
N SER A 41 -19.72 9.38 1.85
CA SER A 41 -18.67 9.87 0.95
C SER A 41 -17.31 9.38 1.41
N ILE A 42 -16.55 8.68 0.55
CA ILE A 42 -15.19 8.23 0.85
C ILE A 42 -14.15 9.36 0.70
N SER A 43 -14.52 10.46 0.06
CA SER A 43 -13.73 11.69 -0.04
C SER A 43 -14.70 12.89 -0.19
N PRO A 44 -15.05 13.58 0.91
CA PRO A 44 -16.12 14.57 0.91
C PRO A 44 -15.94 15.70 -0.11
N PHE A 45 -14.70 16.09 -0.40
CA PHE A 45 -14.40 17.18 -1.32
C PHE A 45 -14.28 16.74 -2.77
N GLU A 46 -13.70 15.56 -3.04
CA GLU A 46 -13.47 15.08 -4.40
C GLU A 46 -14.58 14.15 -4.88
N LEU A 47 -15.11 13.32 -3.99
CA LEU A 47 -16.12 12.28 -4.27
C LEU A 47 -17.31 12.42 -3.32
N PRO A 48 -18.04 13.54 -3.32
CA PRO A 48 -19.27 13.66 -2.51
C PRO A 48 -20.27 12.58 -2.90
N LEU A 49 -21.01 12.06 -1.92
CA LEU A 49 -21.95 10.96 -2.14
C LEU A 49 -23.13 11.44 -3.01
N ARG A 50 -23.09 11.14 -4.29
CA ARG A 50 -24.14 11.40 -5.26
C ARG A 50 -24.04 10.47 -6.47
N SER A 51 -25.09 10.38 -7.27
CA SER A 51 -25.07 9.68 -8.56
C SER A 51 -24.19 10.39 -9.59
N GLY A 52 -23.73 9.63 -10.58
CA GLY A 52 -22.93 10.08 -11.71
C GLY A 52 -21.45 9.76 -11.56
N VAL A 53 -20.75 9.94 -12.65
CA VAL A 53 -19.31 9.66 -12.75
C VAL A 53 -18.52 10.89 -12.32
N PHE A 54 -17.53 10.67 -11.49
CA PHE A 54 -16.51 11.64 -11.13
C PHE A 54 -15.27 11.39 -11.99
N ILE A 55 -14.71 12.42 -12.59
CA ILE A 55 -13.46 12.32 -13.35
C ILE A 55 -12.38 13.09 -12.61
N ALA A 56 -11.26 12.42 -12.35
CA ALA A 56 -10.12 13.00 -11.68
C ALA A 56 -9.44 14.08 -12.53
N LYS A 57 -8.74 14.99 -11.86
CA LYS A 57 -7.87 15.97 -12.52
C LYS A 57 -6.47 15.37 -12.71
N SER A 58 -5.72 15.90 -13.68
CA SER A 58 -4.32 15.49 -13.91
C SER A 58 -3.41 15.77 -12.71
N ARG A 59 -3.73 16.73 -11.87
CA ARG A 59 -2.99 17.11 -10.65
C ARG A 59 -3.96 17.30 -9.49
N PRO A 60 -3.49 17.09 -8.23
CA PRO A 60 -2.12 16.76 -7.82
C PRO A 60 -1.75 15.26 -7.91
N PHE A 61 -2.70 14.34 -8.09
CA PHE A 61 -2.55 12.88 -7.93
C PHE A 61 -2.40 12.16 -9.27
N ASP A 62 -1.65 12.72 -10.22
CA ASP A 62 -1.33 12.12 -11.54
C ASP A 62 -2.51 11.44 -12.25
N GLY A 63 -3.67 12.10 -12.23
CA GLY A 63 -4.90 11.60 -12.83
C GLY A 63 -5.73 10.69 -11.93
N GLY A 64 -5.33 10.53 -10.67
CA GLY A 64 -6.08 9.81 -9.63
C GLY A 64 -6.89 10.73 -8.71
N PHE A 65 -7.54 10.12 -7.72
CA PHE A 65 -8.15 10.82 -6.58
C PHE A 65 -7.30 10.56 -5.33
N GLY A 66 -7.15 11.56 -4.46
CA GLY A 66 -6.29 11.47 -3.28
C GLY A 66 -6.62 10.28 -2.38
N VAL A 67 -7.88 9.93 -2.22
CA VAL A 67 -8.32 8.77 -1.42
C VAL A 67 -7.79 7.43 -1.96
N PHE A 68 -7.58 7.30 -3.26
CA PHE A 68 -7.01 6.08 -3.85
C PHE A 68 -5.48 6.15 -3.91
N ASP A 69 -4.93 7.33 -4.11
CA ASP A 69 -3.49 7.56 -4.04
C ASP A 69 -2.93 7.24 -2.65
N ASP A 70 -3.65 7.61 -1.59
CA ASP A 70 -3.32 7.30 -0.18
C ASP A 70 -3.37 5.78 0.14
N CYS A 71 -4.05 4.98 -0.69
CA CYS A 71 -4.03 3.52 -0.56
C CYS A 71 -2.78 2.86 -1.14
N LEU A 72 -2.01 3.56 -1.95
CA LEU A 72 -0.79 3.03 -2.57
C LEU A 72 0.37 2.99 -1.56
N PRO A 73 1.29 2.03 -1.71
CA PRO A 73 2.51 2.04 -0.93
C PRO A 73 3.36 3.27 -1.29
N ASP A 74 3.95 3.89 -0.28
CA ASP A 74 4.92 4.97 -0.42
C ASP A 74 6.29 4.58 0.16
N GLY A 75 7.31 5.42 -0.04
CA GLY A 75 8.62 5.25 0.56
C GLY A 75 9.16 3.81 0.48
N TRP A 76 9.30 3.14 1.63
CA TRP A 76 9.80 1.77 1.71
C TRP A 76 8.90 0.76 0.98
N GLY A 77 7.60 0.85 1.16
CA GLY A 77 6.65 -0.06 0.52
C GLY A 77 6.70 0.03 -1.01
N LEU A 78 6.80 1.23 -1.56
CA LEU A 78 6.95 1.45 -3.00
C LEU A 78 8.27 0.88 -3.53
N LEU A 79 9.38 1.10 -2.81
CA LEU A 79 10.69 0.55 -3.18
C LEU A 79 10.65 -0.97 -3.27
N ILE A 80 10.05 -1.63 -2.28
CA ILE A 80 9.93 -3.10 -2.26
C ILE A 80 9.05 -3.60 -3.39
N LEU A 81 7.88 -2.99 -3.58
CA LEU A 81 6.97 -3.36 -4.67
C LEU A 81 7.63 -3.22 -6.04
N ASP A 82 8.30 -2.11 -6.31
CA ASP A 82 8.95 -1.88 -7.58
C ASP A 82 10.08 -2.90 -7.84
N ARG A 83 10.87 -3.25 -6.84
CA ARG A 83 11.92 -4.28 -6.95
C ARG A 83 11.33 -5.68 -7.12
N TYR A 84 10.28 -6.02 -6.36
CA TYR A 84 9.57 -7.27 -6.53
C TYR A 84 9.04 -7.45 -7.96
N LEU A 85 8.44 -6.40 -8.52
CA LEU A 85 7.98 -6.40 -9.90
C LEU A 85 9.12 -6.60 -10.90
N GLN A 86 10.23 -5.89 -10.72
CA GLN A 86 11.43 -6.02 -11.58
C GLN A 86 12.02 -7.43 -11.54
N GLN A 87 12.12 -8.06 -10.38
CA GLN A 87 12.56 -9.44 -10.23
C GLN A 87 11.67 -10.42 -11.00
N ASN A 88 10.37 -10.12 -11.07
CA ASN A 88 9.38 -10.92 -11.81
C ASN A 88 9.23 -10.48 -13.28
N GLY A 89 10.18 -9.69 -13.81
CA GLY A 89 10.21 -9.28 -15.22
C GLY A 89 9.14 -8.24 -15.60
N ILE A 90 8.55 -7.56 -14.61
CA ILE A 90 7.54 -6.53 -14.82
C ILE A 90 8.19 -5.16 -14.64
N ASN A 91 8.05 -4.28 -15.63
CA ASN A 91 8.50 -2.90 -15.50
C ASN A 91 7.48 -2.08 -14.69
N PRO A 92 7.80 -1.59 -13.46
CA PRO A 92 6.86 -0.85 -12.64
C PRO A 92 6.31 0.42 -13.27
N ARG A 93 7.08 1.03 -14.19
CA ARG A 93 6.69 2.27 -14.89
C ARG A 93 5.58 2.06 -15.90
N THR A 94 5.29 0.82 -16.30
CA THR A 94 4.23 0.50 -17.25
C THR A 94 2.88 0.22 -16.57
N LEU A 95 2.87 0.16 -15.24
CA LEU A 95 1.65 -0.12 -14.48
C LEU A 95 0.82 1.15 -14.33
N SER A 96 -0.47 1.00 -14.62
CA SER A 96 -1.47 2.03 -14.33
C SER A 96 -1.75 2.14 -12.82
N LEU A 97 -2.44 3.19 -12.41
CA LEU A 97 -2.95 3.32 -11.04
C LEU A 97 -3.83 2.12 -10.66
N LEU A 98 -4.69 1.64 -11.58
CA LEU A 98 -5.56 0.50 -11.32
C LEU A 98 -4.77 -0.81 -11.12
N ASP A 99 -3.70 -1.01 -11.90
CA ASP A 99 -2.82 -2.17 -11.73
C ASP A 99 -2.15 -2.14 -10.34
N ARG A 100 -1.68 -0.97 -9.90
CA ARG A 100 -1.06 -0.79 -8.57
C ARG A 100 -2.07 -1.01 -7.44
N LEU A 101 -3.29 -0.48 -7.55
CA LEU A 101 -4.36 -0.70 -6.58
C LEU A 101 -4.77 -2.18 -6.49
N ALA A 102 -4.81 -2.90 -7.63
CA ALA A 102 -5.05 -4.34 -7.62
C ALA A 102 -3.93 -5.13 -6.92
N LEU A 103 -2.67 -4.66 -7.00
CA LEU A 103 -1.55 -5.27 -6.26
C LEU A 103 -1.61 -4.97 -4.76
N VAL A 104 -2.25 -3.88 -4.36
CA VAL A 104 -2.59 -3.63 -2.95
C VAL A 104 -3.73 -4.57 -2.52
N GLY A 105 -4.76 -4.72 -3.35
CA GLY A 105 -5.86 -5.66 -3.15
C GLY A 105 -6.51 -5.52 -1.77
N SER A 106 -6.51 -6.60 -1.00
CA SER A 106 -7.00 -6.68 0.38
C SER A 106 -5.90 -6.50 1.44
N THR A 107 -4.64 -6.34 1.04
CA THR A 107 -3.49 -6.24 1.97
C THR A 107 -3.18 -4.82 2.39
N GLY A 108 -3.83 -3.83 1.80
CA GLY A 108 -3.74 -2.43 2.18
C GLY A 108 -4.13 -2.22 3.65
N ARG A 109 -3.47 -1.26 4.33
CA ARG A 109 -3.75 -0.95 5.75
C ARG A 109 -4.85 0.08 5.93
N GLY A 110 -5.38 0.60 4.83
CA GLY A 110 -6.56 1.46 4.83
C GLY A 110 -7.87 0.68 4.95
N ALA A 111 -8.98 1.41 4.87
CA ALA A 111 -10.32 0.83 4.96
C ALA A 111 -10.85 0.32 3.61
N LEU A 112 -10.18 0.63 2.52
CA LEU A 112 -10.58 0.24 1.18
C LEU A 112 -9.79 -0.98 0.69
N GLU A 113 -10.50 -1.90 0.04
CA GLU A 113 -9.96 -3.04 -0.66
C GLU A 113 -10.30 -2.93 -2.14
N PHE A 114 -9.51 -3.60 -2.99
CA PHE A 114 -9.64 -3.51 -4.44
C PHE A 114 -9.78 -4.88 -5.09
N ARG A 115 -10.69 -5.01 -6.06
CA ARG A 115 -10.91 -6.24 -6.85
C ARG A 115 -10.81 -5.94 -8.33
N PRO A 116 -10.11 -6.76 -9.15
CA PRO A 116 -9.50 -8.03 -8.76
C PRO A 116 -8.36 -7.84 -7.78
N ASP A 117 -8.31 -8.71 -6.77
CA ASP A 117 -7.21 -8.74 -5.80
C ASP A 117 -6.03 -9.51 -6.40
N LYS A 118 -4.90 -8.84 -6.58
CA LYS A 118 -3.64 -9.41 -7.05
C LYS A 118 -2.54 -9.26 -6.00
N SER A 119 -2.92 -8.98 -4.77
CA SER A 119 -1.98 -8.91 -3.66
C SER A 119 -1.34 -10.27 -3.40
N VAL A 120 -0.12 -10.24 -2.89
CA VAL A 120 0.62 -11.44 -2.52
C VAL A 120 0.95 -11.34 -1.05
N THR A 121 0.53 -12.34 -0.27
CA THR A 121 0.77 -12.41 1.17
C THR A 121 1.38 -13.74 1.57
N SER A 122 2.14 -13.75 2.63
CA SER A 122 2.59 -14.96 3.33
C SER A 122 1.91 -15.03 4.69
N GLU A 123 1.32 -16.18 5.00
CA GLU A 123 0.74 -16.45 6.33
C GLU A 123 1.77 -17.01 7.33
N GLN A 124 3.02 -17.23 6.90
CA GLN A 124 4.05 -17.81 7.75
C GLN A 124 4.51 -16.82 8.80
N ASP A 125 4.58 -17.26 10.06
CA ASP A 125 5.24 -16.53 11.12
C ASP A 125 6.74 -16.48 10.83
N TYR A 126 7.32 -15.27 10.92
CA TYR A 126 8.76 -15.10 10.79
C TYR A 126 9.37 -14.86 12.17
N SER A 127 10.42 -15.59 12.47
CA SER A 127 11.10 -15.55 13.78
C SER A 127 12.50 -14.92 13.74
N ASP A 128 13.10 -14.80 12.55
CA ASP A 128 14.46 -14.26 12.41
C ASP A 128 14.46 -12.80 11.96
N PHE A 129 14.21 -11.90 12.90
CA PHE A 129 14.25 -10.45 12.65
C PHE A 129 15.68 -9.92 12.42
N GLU A 130 16.72 -10.63 12.86
CA GLU A 130 18.10 -10.24 12.63
C GLU A 130 18.47 -10.44 11.16
N GLU A 131 18.08 -11.56 10.57
CA GLU A 131 18.24 -11.79 9.13
C GLU A 131 17.50 -10.73 8.30
N LEU A 132 16.24 -10.43 8.65
CA LEU A 132 15.48 -9.37 7.96
C LEU A 132 16.12 -7.99 8.12
N ALA A 133 16.71 -7.68 9.25
CA ALA A 133 17.41 -6.42 9.45
C ALA A 133 18.63 -6.29 8.50
N LEU A 134 19.39 -7.37 8.35
CA LEU A 134 20.51 -7.43 7.42
C LEU A 134 20.04 -7.31 5.95
N GLU A 135 18.96 -7.98 5.60
CA GLU A 135 18.37 -7.87 4.26
C GLU A 135 17.87 -6.45 3.97
N ALA A 136 17.21 -5.80 4.94
CA ALA A 136 16.79 -4.41 4.80
C ALA A 136 17.97 -3.46 4.54
N GLU A 137 19.10 -3.68 5.24
CA GLU A 137 20.32 -2.91 5.05
C GLU A 137 20.94 -3.14 3.64
N ARG A 138 20.94 -4.38 3.15
CA ARG A 138 21.38 -4.72 1.78
C ARG A 138 20.48 -4.06 0.74
N ILE A 139 19.17 -4.13 0.90
CA ILE A 139 18.19 -3.49 0.01
C ILE A 139 18.42 -1.98 -0.07
N LEU A 140 18.69 -1.32 1.05
CA LEU A 140 18.95 0.13 1.08
C LEU A 140 20.32 0.51 0.53
N SER A 141 21.30 -0.38 0.55
CA SER A 141 22.67 -0.08 0.13
C SER A 141 22.96 -0.33 -1.35
N SER A 142 22.11 -1.09 -2.05
CA SER A 142 22.30 -1.45 -3.45
C SER A 142 21.03 -1.24 -4.26
N GLU A 143 21.14 -0.47 -5.36
CA GLU A 143 20.01 -0.25 -6.28
C GLU A 143 19.67 -1.53 -7.07
N ASP A 144 20.65 -2.38 -7.32
CA ASP A 144 20.51 -3.61 -8.11
C ASP A 144 20.30 -4.86 -7.22
N TYR A 145 20.05 -4.68 -5.92
CA TYR A 145 19.82 -5.82 -5.04
C TYR A 145 18.56 -6.57 -5.45
N ALA A 146 18.74 -7.83 -5.82
CA ALA A 146 17.69 -8.79 -6.11
C ALA A 146 17.92 -10.04 -5.26
N GLY A 147 17.00 -10.40 -4.40
CA GLY A 147 17.16 -11.53 -3.51
C GLY A 147 15.88 -11.90 -2.76
N LYS A 148 15.91 -13.00 -2.02
CA LYS A 148 14.77 -13.52 -1.25
C LYS A 148 14.21 -12.53 -0.23
N GLY A 149 15.04 -11.62 0.28
CA GLY A 149 14.60 -10.59 1.22
C GLY A 149 13.52 -9.67 0.64
N ILE A 150 13.56 -9.38 -0.67
CA ILE A 150 12.53 -8.57 -1.33
C ILE A 150 11.17 -9.27 -1.29
N ASP A 151 11.13 -10.56 -1.57
CA ASP A 151 9.91 -11.36 -1.51
C ASP A 151 9.32 -11.35 -0.10
N GLU A 152 10.15 -11.56 0.93
CA GLU A 152 9.73 -11.53 2.33
C GLU A 152 9.17 -10.15 2.73
N PHE A 153 9.83 -9.07 2.34
CA PHE A 153 9.32 -7.73 2.60
C PHE A 153 8.03 -7.44 1.83
N GLN A 154 7.89 -7.92 0.58
CA GLN A 154 6.67 -7.77 -0.20
C GLN A 154 5.51 -8.54 0.43
N TYR A 155 5.73 -9.80 0.80
CA TYR A 155 4.69 -10.66 1.38
C TYR A 155 4.20 -10.19 2.75
N ARG A 156 5.06 -9.53 3.53
CA ARG A 156 4.77 -9.08 4.90
C ARG A 156 4.56 -7.58 5.02
N GLY A 157 5.00 -6.83 4.02
CA GLY A 157 4.99 -5.38 4.08
C GLY A 157 3.58 -4.79 4.05
N GLY A 158 2.66 -5.36 3.31
CA GLY A 158 1.44 -4.66 2.95
C GLY A 158 1.78 -3.35 2.25
N SER A 159 1.07 -2.26 2.58
CA SER A 159 1.43 -0.91 2.12
C SER A 159 1.76 0.00 3.31
N PRO A 160 2.85 -0.24 4.08
CA PRO A 160 3.20 0.63 5.18
C PRO A 160 3.76 1.95 4.65
N GLY A 161 3.19 3.06 5.10
CA GLY A 161 3.69 4.38 4.78
C GLY A 161 5.08 4.67 5.38
N GLY A 162 5.82 5.60 4.75
CA GLY A 162 7.10 6.11 5.22
C GLY A 162 8.33 5.34 4.74
N ALA A 163 9.50 5.98 4.83
CA ALA A 163 10.74 5.57 4.16
C ALA A 163 11.58 4.52 4.92
N ARG A 164 11.30 4.25 6.21
CA ARG A 164 12.09 3.27 6.98
C ARG A 164 11.63 1.85 6.71
N PRO A 165 12.58 0.87 6.65
CA PRO A 165 12.26 -0.53 6.51
C PRO A 165 11.34 -1.01 7.63
N LYS A 166 10.29 -1.73 7.27
CA LYS A 166 9.32 -2.26 8.21
C LYS A 166 8.53 -3.42 7.62
N ILE A 167 7.99 -4.26 8.50
CA ILE A 167 7.07 -5.34 8.15
C ILE A 167 5.91 -5.38 9.13
N PHE A 168 4.83 -5.99 8.70
CA PHE A 168 3.79 -6.48 9.60
C PHE A 168 3.98 -7.98 9.83
N THR A 169 3.88 -8.40 11.06
CA THR A 169 3.99 -9.81 11.43
C THR A 169 2.99 -10.15 12.52
N ARG A 170 2.72 -11.43 12.69
CA ARG A 170 1.87 -11.94 13.77
C ARG A 170 2.76 -12.63 14.81
N HIS A 171 2.54 -12.29 16.07
CA HIS A 171 3.18 -12.96 17.19
C HIS A 171 2.19 -13.04 18.35
N GLU A 172 2.01 -14.22 18.95
CA GLU A 172 1.02 -14.47 20.02
C GLU A 172 -0.40 -14.01 19.66
N ASN A 173 -0.85 -14.29 18.47
CA ASN A 173 -2.15 -13.87 17.92
C ASN A 173 -2.39 -12.35 17.86
N LYS A 174 -1.33 -11.55 17.97
CA LYS A 174 -1.39 -10.09 17.80
C LYS A 174 -0.64 -9.67 16.56
N GLU A 175 -1.13 -8.64 15.91
CA GLU A 175 -0.40 -8.00 14.81
C GLU A 175 0.62 -7.01 15.36
N TRP A 176 1.82 -7.05 14.78
CA TRP A 176 2.96 -6.22 15.14
C TRP A 176 3.47 -5.49 13.91
N LEU A 177 3.80 -4.23 14.06
CA LEU A 177 4.61 -3.48 13.12
C LEU A 177 6.06 -3.49 13.63
N VAL A 178 6.92 -4.22 12.92
CA VAL A 178 8.35 -4.27 13.22
C VAL A 178 9.08 -3.28 12.31
N LYS A 179 9.79 -2.33 12.89
CA LYS A 179 10.60 -1.34 12.16
C LYS A 179 12.07 -1.72 12.28
N PHE A 180 12.77 -1.67 11.16
CA PHE A 180 14.21 -1.89 11.10
C PHE A 180 14.94 -0.56 10.99
N ARG A 181 16.18 -0.54 11.46
CA ARG A 181 17.05 0.62 11.39
C ARG A 181 17.43 0.94 9.93
N ALA A 182 17.37 2.20 9.56
CA ALA A 182 17.95 2.66 8.30
C ALA A 182 19.46 2.97 8.47
N LYS A 183 20.20 3.07 7.35
CA LYS A 183 21.65 3.21 7.31
C LYS A 183 22.21 4.35 8.18
N HIS A 184 21.50 5.46 8.27
CA HIS A 184 21.95 6.66 9.01
C HIS A 184 21.29 6.80 10.38
N ASP A 185 20.46 5.85 10.78
CA ASP A 185 19.83 5.88 12.10
C ASP A 185 20.84 5.52 13.20
N PRO A 186 20.78 6.16 14.37
CA PRO A 186 21.58 5.75 15.52
C PRO A 186 21.23 4.31 15.94
N LYS A 187 22.19 3.60 16.54
CA LYS A 187 22.00 2.20 16.95
C LYS A 187 20.83 2.02 17.93
N ASN A 188 20.52 3.03 18.72
CA ASN A 188 19.47 3.02 19.74
C ASN A 188 18.16 3.66 19.26
N ILE A 189 17.91 3.81 17.94
CA ILE A 189 16.71 4.48 17.44
C ILE A 189 15.41 3.87 17.96
N GLY A 190 15.35 2.54 18.08
CA GLY A 190 14.17 1.86 18.63
C GLY A 190 13.92 2.19 20.11
N ALA A 191 14.98 2.30 20.93
CA ALA A 191 14.86 2.72 22.31
C ALA A 191 14.38 4.17 22.41
N LEU A 192 14.88 5.07 21.56
CA LEU A 192 14.42 6.45 21.50
C LEU A 192 12.93 6.54 21.10
N GLU A 193 12.49 5.81 20.08
CA GLU A 193 11.07 5.78 19.71
C GLU A 193 10.19 5.27 20.85
N TYR A 194 10.66 4.27 21.59
CA TYR A 194 9.95 3.75 22.76
C TYR A 194 9.84 4.81 23.89
N GLU A 195 10.92 5.50 24.22
CA GLU A 195 10.91 6.57 25.21
C GLU A 195 9.94 7.68 24.82
N TYR A 196 9.94 8.11 23.55
CA TYR A 196 8.96 9.07 23.05
C TYR A 196 7.52 8.57 23.19
N SER A 197 7.27 7.27 22.95
CA SER A 197 5.94 6.68 23.12
C SER A 197 5.46 6.74 24.57
N LEU A 198 6.39 6.55 25.53
CA LEU A 198 6.09 6.66 26.97
C LEU A 198 5.82 8.12 27.39
N LEU A 199 6.52 9.08 26.79
CA LEU A 199 6.25 10.51 27.04
C LEU A 199 4.88 10.89 26.49
N ALA A 200 4.54 10.49 25.26
CA ALA A 200 3.25 10.76 24.65
C ALA A 200 2.05 10.22 25.45
N LYS A 201 2.24 9.10 26.18
CA LYS A 201 1.20 8.55 27.09
C LYS A 201 0.97 9.39 28.35
N LYS A 202 1.89 10.27 28.69
CA LYS A 202 1.81 11.14 29.87
C LYS A 202 1.20 12.51 29.57
N CYS A 203 1.08 12.86 28.28
CA CYS A 203 0.44 14.07 27.78
C CYS A 203 -1.04 13.87 27.50
#